data_f2dfa4d79f610ba69b1da27f05f85c42
#
_entry.id   f2dfa4d79f610ba69b1da27f05f85c42
#
_cell.length_a   1.000
_cell.length_b   1.000
_cell.length_c   1.000
_cell.angle_alpha   90.00
_cell.angle_beta   90.00
_cell.angle_gamma   90.00
#
_symmetry.space_group_name_H-M   'P 1'
#
loop_
_entity.id
_entity.type
_entity.pdbx_description
1 polymer ?
#
loop_
_entity_poly.entity_id
_entity_poly.type
_entity_poly.pdbx_seq_one_letter_code
_entity_poly.pdbx_strand_id
1 'polypeptide(L)'
;MFEMLVRVMPILNLGKSLRTVFLATLLAFSGQSPVTAGELKFSEGNELVFFQGPILLDEIDDILSQLDEKKPKLILLNSIGGNVLGALRFAKYVRKNQMNTWIAHKQTCASACALVFLAGTQRFSEGNLIVHQYLPPAEQGNEKIARDAAWISVQKIIGETITLLNSFGTPRFVFERIFSSPNLYAFTVAEMAELNTVSSLDEM
;
A
#
# COMPACT_ATOMS: atom_id res chain seq x y z
N MET A 1 4.60 28.37 -71.12
CA MET A 1 5.09 27.25 -71.94
C MET A 1 5.79 26.34 -70.95
N PHE A 2 5.06 25.36 -70.44
CA PHE A 2 5.37 24.06 -69.88
C PHE A 2 4.19 23.62 -69.04
N GLU A 3 3.28 22.88 -69.66
CA GLU A 3 2.22 22.14 -68.97
C GLU A 3 2.86 20.92 -68.30
N MET A 4 2.61 20.73 -67.04
CA MET A 4 2.99 19.53 -66.30
C MET A 4 1.72 18.74 -65.98
N LEU A 5 1.56 17.65 -66.72
CA LEU A 5 0.48 16.66 -66.55
C LEU A 5 0.51 16.05 -65.17
N VAL A 6 -0.53 16.28 -64.36
CA VAL A 6 -0.79 15.50 -63.15
C VAL A 6 -1.54 14.25 -63.55
N ARG A 7 -0.89 13.09 -63.53
CA ARG A 7 -1.50 11.77 -63.69
C ARG A 7 -2.28 11.43 -62.41
N VAL A 8 -3.59 11.40 -62.52
CA VAL A 8 -4.48 10.87 -61.51
C VAL A 8 -4.35 9.35 -61.49
N MET A 9 -3.83 8.79 -60.40
CA MET A 9 -3.87 7.34 -60.18
C MET A 9 -5.26 6.93 -59.67
N PRO A 10 -5.84 5.80 -60.16
CA PRO A 10 -7.13 5.32 -59.67
C PRO A 10 -7.01 4.79 -58.26
N ILE A 11 -7.94 5.25 -57.38
CA ILE A 11 -8.10 4.76 -56.02
C ILE A 11 -8.60 3.32 -56.12
N LEU A 12 -7.74 2.37 -55.72
CA LEU A 12 -8.15 0.99 -55.53
C LEU A 12 -9.18 0.92 -54.40
N ASN A 13 -10.35 0.40 -54.74
CA ASN A 13 -11.45 0.12 -53.85
C ASN A 13 -11.08 -1.07 -52.93
N LEU A 14 -10.45 -0.80 -51.78
CA LEU A 14 -10.20 -1.83 -50.76
C LEU A 14 -11.50 -2.17 -50.05
N GLY A 15 -11.90 -3.43 -50.22
CA GLY A 15 -13.19 -3.97 -49.79
C GLY A 15 -13.40 -3.83 -48.26
N LYS A 16 -14.69 -3.87 -47.89
CA LYS A 16 -15.27 -3.69 -46.55
C LYS A 16 -14.65 -4.58 -45.44
N SER A 17 -13.86 -5.58 -45.80
CA SER A 17 -13.22 -6.53 -44.89
C SER A 17 -12.04 -5.94 -44.08
N LEU A 18 -11.31 -4.94 -44.62
CA LEU A 18 -10.15 -4.38 -43.94
C LEU A 18 -10.51 -3.34 -42.86
N ARG A 19 -11.71 -2.73 -42.96
CA ARG A 19 -12.19 -1.76 -41.95
C ARG A 19 -12.62 -2.40 -40.64
N THR A 20 -13.09 -3.65 -40.69
CA THR A 20 -13.54 -4.39 -39.48
C THR A 20 -12.36 -4.91 -38.65
N VAL A 21 -11.25 -5.25 -39.29
CA VAL A 21 -10.05 -5.73 -38.59
C VAL A 21 -9.29 -4.58 -37.90
N PHE A 22 -9.30 -3.37 -38.48
CA PHE A 22 -8.63 -2.22 -37.87
C PHE A 22 -9.39 -1.63 -36.68
N LEU A 23 -10.72 -1.81 -36.58
CA LEU A 23 -11.51 -1.35 -35.45
C LEU A 23 -11.46 -2.32 -34.26
N ALA A 24 -11.23 -3.60 -34.52
CA ALA A 24 -11.12 -4.62 -33.47
C ALA A 24 -9.77 -4.59 -32.73
N THR A 25 -8.71 -4.07 -33.37
CA THR A 25 -7.37 -3.99 -32.73
C THR A 25 -7.15 -2.74 -31.86
N LEU A 26 -8.01 -1.73 -31.95
CA LEU A 26 -7.91 -0.53 -31.12
C LEU A 26 -8.64 -0.64 -29.75
N LEU A 27 -9.44 -1.68 -29.54
CA LEU A 27 -10.18 -1.89 -28.28
C LEU A 27 -9.45 -2.79 -27.28
N ALA A 28 -8.26 -3.30 -27.62
CA ALA A 28 -7.49 -4.22 -26.77
C ALA A 28 -6.38 -3.56 -25.94
N PHE A 29 -6.29 -2.22 -25.88
CA PHE A 29 -5.21 -1.53 -25.17
C PHE A 29 -5.70 -0.52 -24.12
N SER A 30 -6.75 -0.86 -23.40
CA SER A 30 -7.04 -0.27 -22.10
C SER A 30 -6.64 -1.26 -21.00
N GLY A 31 -5.41 -1.73 -21.08
CA GLY A 31 -4.79 -2.53 -20.03
C GLY A 31 -4.37 -1.64 -18.86
N GLN A 32 -5.33 -1.18 -18.08
CA GLN A 32 -5.05 -0.92 -16.67
C GLN A 32 -4.77 -2.29 -16.07
N SER A 33 -3.49 -2.61 -15.85
CA SER A 33 -3.16 -3.76 -15.01
C SER A 33 -3.92 -3.58 -13.70
N PRO A 34 -4.73 -4.54 -13.26
CA PRO A 34 -5.38 -4.44 -11.96
C PRO A 34 -4.26 -4.19 -10.95
N VAL A 35 -4.45 -3.24 -10.06
CA VAL A 35 -3.58 -3.08 -8.89
C VAL A 35 -3.73 -4.40 -8.14
N THR A 36 -2.74 -5.28 -8.31
CA THR A 36 -2.75 -6.56 -7.60
C THR A 36 -2.63 -6.26 -6.12
N ALA A 37 -3.49 -6.89 -5.36
CA ALA A 37 -3.48 -6.90 -3.90
C ALA A 37 -2.12 -7.18 -3.29
N GLY A 38 -2.03 -6.92 -2.00
CA GLY A 38 -0.92 -7.42 -1.20
C GLY A 38 -0.86 -8.94 -1.23
N GLU A 39 0.31 -9.47 -1.53
CA GLU A 39 0.58 -10.90 -1.64
C GLU A 39 1.34 -11.40 -0.41
N LEU A 40 0.96 -12.60 0.07
CA LEU A 40 1.69 -13.33 1.12
C LEU A 40 2.51 -14.47 0.51
N LYS A 41 3.81 -14.51 0.86
CA LYS A 41 4.71 -15.64 0.52
C LYS A 41 5.29 -16.22 1.79
N PHE A 42 4.95 -17.48 2.07
CA PHE A 42 5.40 -18.16 3.27
C PHE A 42 6.73 -18.87 3.04
N SER A 43 7.61 -18.84 4.06
CA SER A 43 8.81 -19.66 4.07
C SER A 43 8.48 -21.16 4.23
N GLU A 44 9.45 -22.01 3.93
CA GLU A 44 9.37 -23.42 4.31
C GLU A 44 9.20 -23.52 5.82
N GLY A 45 8.21 -24.29 6.28
CA GLY A 45 7.84 -24.38 7.70
C GLY A 45 6.93 -23.25 8.23
N ASN A 46 6.61 -22.25 7.41
CA ASN A 46 5.68 -21.15 7.71
C ASN A 46 6.09 -20.20 8.87
N GLU A 47 7.30 -20.26 9.40
CA GLU A 47 7.75 -19.38 10.48
C GLU A 47 7.84 -17.90 10.05
N LEU A 48 8.22 -17.65 8.80
CA LEU A 48 8.31 -16.32 8.18
C LEU A 48 7.28 -16.18 7.05
N VAL A 49 6.62 -15.03 7.01
CA VAL A 49 5.82 -14.63 5.85
C VAL A 49 6.32 -13.30 5.28
N PHE A 50 6.41 -13.22 3.97
CA PHE A 50 6.67 -11.98 3.24
C PHE A 50 5.37 -11.38 2.75
N PHE A 51 5.04 -10.18 3.19
CA PHE A 51 3.93 -9.38 2.68
C PHE A 51 4.45 -8.33 1.70
N GLN A 52 3.99 -8.39 0.46
CA GLN A 52 4.38 -7.45 -0.60
C GLN A 52 3.15 -6.86 -1.29
N GLY A 53 3.16 -5.54 -1.52
CA GLY A 53 2.11 -4.83 -2.26
C GLY A 53 1.23 -3.94 -1.40
N PRO A 54 0.16 -3.35 -1.97
CA PRO A 54 -0.74 -2.45 -1.26
C PRO A 54 -1.63 -3.19 -0.25
N ILE A 55 -2.07 -2.48 0.77
CA ILE A 55 -3.08 -2.96 1.72
C ILE A 55 -4.45 -2.51 1.21
N LEU A 56 -5.26 -3.44 0.73
CA LEU A 56 -6.62 -3.18 0.26
C LEU A 56 -7.65 -3.64 1.30
N LEU A 57 -8.73 -2.87 1.46
CA LEU A 57 -9.73 -3.14 2.50
C LEU A 57 -10.55 -4.40 2.22
N ASP A 58 -10.93 -4.61 0.98
CA ASP A 58 -11.74 -5.72 0.50
C ASP A 58 -11.00 -7.07 0.49
N GLU A 59 -9.66 -7.04 0.54
CA GLU A 59 -8.82 -8.23 0.52
C GLU A 59 -8.19 -8.56 1.88
N ILE A 60 -8.38 -7.69 2.86
CA ILE A 60 -7.73 -7.88 4.17
C ILE A 60 -8.21 -9.15 4.89
N ASP A 61 -9.46 -9.56 4.69
CA ASP A 61 -9.99 -10.76 5.32
C ASP A 61 -9.32 -12.02 4.79
N ASP A 62 -9.03 -12.07 3.50
CA ASP A 62 -8.32 -13.19 2.88
C ASP A 62 -6.85 -13.24 3.36
N ILE A 63 -6.18 -12.09 3.50
CA ILE A 63 -4.83 -11.99 4.06
C ILE A 63 -4.83 -12.54 5.50
N LEU A 64 -5.75 -12.07 6.35
CA LEU A 64 -5.82 -12.49 7.74
C LEU A 64 -6.17 -13.97 7.88
N SER A 65 -7.01 -14.52 7.00
CA SER A 65 -7.36 -15.94 6.97
C SER A 65 -6.15 -16.83 6.65
N GLN A 66 -5.32 -16.42 5.67
CA GLN A 66 -4.08 -17.14 5.33
C GLN A 66 -3.07 -17.11 6.49
N LEU A 67 -2.95 -15.97 7.17
CA LEU A 67 -2.09 -15.85 8.36
C LEU A 67 -2.60 -16.72 9.51
N ASP A 68 -3.90 -16.80 9.71
CA ASP A 68 -4.52 -17.63 10.77
C ASP A 68 -4.36 -19.14 10.49
N GLU A 69 -4.39 -19.54 9.23
CA GLU A 69 -4.12 -20.92 8.82
C GLU A 69 -2.64 -21.30 9.05
N LYS A 70 -1.70 -20.47 8.62
CA LYS A 70 -0.26 -20.77 8.61
C LYS A 70 0.47 -20.39 9.91
N LYS A 71 -0.06 -19.43 10.67
CA LYS A 71 0.43 -18.95 11.97
C LYS A 71 1.92 -18.59 11.99
N PRO A 72 2.40 -17.75 11.05
CA PRO A 72 3.79 -17.31 11.05
C PRO A 72 4.10 -16.48 12.30
N LYS A 73 5.37 -16.50 12.73
CA LYS A 73 5.85 -15.71 13.88
C LYS A 73 6.42 -14.36 13.45
N LEU A 74 6.98 -14.30 12.26
CA LEU A 74 7.64 -13.11 11.72
C LEU A 74 7.02 -12.71 10.39
N ILE A 75 6.72 -11.43 10.24
CA ILE A 75 6.28 -10.83 8.96
C ILE A 75 7.34 -9.85 8.44
N LEU A 76 7.86 -10.14 7.26
CA LEU A 76 8.67 -9.23 6.47
C LEU A 76 7.77 -8.34 5.62
N LEU A 77 7.95 -7.04 5.74
CA LEU A 77 7.08 -6.03 5.11
C LEU A 77 7.77 -5.32 3.95
N ASN A 78 7.08 -5.27 2.80
CA ASN A 78 7.43 -4.44 1.66
C ASN A 78 6.15 -3.89 1.01
N SER A 79 5.70 -2.73 1.48
CA SER A 79 4.40 -2.18 1.09
C SER A 79 4.43 -0.65 1.04
N ILE A 80 3.80 -0.10 0.03
CA ILE A 80 3.55 1.35 -0.08
C ILE A 80 2.39 1.82 0.84
N GLY A 81 1.77 0.90 1.59
CA GLY A 81 0.58 1.18 2.38
C GLY A 81 -0.70 0.99 1.57
N GLY A 82 -1.69 1.83 1.81
CA GLY A 82 -2.99 1.74 1.15
C GLY A 82 -4.12 2.11 2.10
N ASN A 83 -5.14 1.27 2.20
CA ASN A 83 -6.30 1.54 3.04
C ASN A 83 -5.98 1.47 4.53
N VAL A 84 -6.25 2.57 5.24
CA VAL A 84 -5.94 2.69 6.69
C VAL A 84 -6.80 1.76 7.54
N LEU A 85 -8.08 1.55 7.21
CA LEU A 85 -8.94 0.64 7.97
C LEU A 85 -8.48 -0.82 7.80
N GLY A 86 -8.06 -1.20 6.61
CA GLY A 86 -7.42 -2.49 6.35
C GLY A 86 -6.14 -2.66 7.17
N ALA A 87 -5.28 -1.62 7.20
CA ALA A 87 -4.05 -1.64 7.98
C ALA A 87 -4.29 -1.69 9.49
N LEU A 88 -5.30 -1.00 10.01
CA LEU A 88 -5.68 -1.08 11.42
C LEU A 88 -6.14 -2.51 11.80
N ARG A 89 -6.89 -3.19 10.92
CA ARG A 89 -7.27 -4.59 11.11
C ARG A 89 -6.06 -5.51 11.10
N PHE A 90 -5.15 -5.30 10.14
CA PHE A 90 -3.91 -6.06 10.04
C PHE A 90 -3.01 -5.84 11.28
N ALA A 91 -2.81 -4.60 11.70
CA ALA A 91 -2.03 -4.26 12.87
C ALA A 91 -2.60 -4.91 14.16
N LYS A 92 -3.92 -4.87 14.34
CA LYS A 92 -4.59 -5.55 15.45
C LYS A 92 -4.34 -7.05 15.43
N TYR A 93 -4.39 -7.67 14.25
CA TYR A 93 -4.09 -9.09 14.08
C TYR A 93 -2.64 -9.42 14.47
N VAL A 94 -1.67 -8.67 13.93
CA VAL A 94 -0.23 -8.82 14.23
C VAL A 94 0.01 -8.75 15.75
N ARG A 95 -0.54 -7.74 16.41
CA ARG A 95 -0.38 -7.57 17.87
C ARG A 95 -1.05 -8.69 18.66
N LYS A 96 -2.30 -9.03 18.32
CA LYS A 96 -3.07 -10.08 19.01
C LYS A 96 -2.37 -11.44 18.94
N ASN A 97 -1.73 -11.75 17.82
CA ASN A 97 -1.04 -13.02 17.59
C ASN A 97 0.45 -12.96 17.94
N GLN A 98 0.89 -11.86 18.60
CA GLN A 98 2.27 -11.68 19.07
C GLN A 98 3.33 -11.87 17.97
N MET A 99 2.98 -11.49 16.74
CA MET A 99 3.89 -11.58 15.60
C MET A 99 4.99 -10.52 15.71
N ASN A 100 6.16 -10.87 15.22
CA ASN A 100 7.27 -9.94 15.01
C ASN A 100 7.18 -9.28 13.63
N THR A 101 7.79 -8.10 13.48
CA THR A 101 7.78 -7.38 12.18
C THR A 101 9.19 -6.97 11.78
N TRP A 102 9.46 -7.11 10.50
CA TRP A 102 10.75 -6.79 9.91
C TRP A 102 10.60 -5.99 8.62
N ILE A 103 11.44 -4.96 8.43
CA ILE A 103 11.65 -4.28 7.15
C ILE A 103 13.09 -4.54 6.76
N ALA A 104 13.31 -5.44 5.80
CA ALA A 104 14.65 -5.82 5.37
C ALA A 104 15.35 -4.69 4.59
N HIS A 105 16.66 -4.82 4.45
CA HIS A 105 17.46 -3.89 3.64
C HIS A 105 16.87 -3.69 2.23
N LYS A 106 16.77 -2.44 1.78
CA LYS A 106 16.13 -2.00 0.51
C LYS A 106 14.62 -2.22 0.41
N GLN A 107 13.95 -2.76 1.43
CA GLN A 107 12.50 -2.82 1.47
C GLN A 107 11.93 -1.52 2.04
N THR A 108 10.66 -1.26 1.74
CA THR A 108 9.97 -0.06 2.20
C THR A 108 8.62 -0.44 2.82
N CYS A 109 8.35 0.14 3.98
CA CYS A 109 7.03 0.10 4.61
C CYS A 109 6.53 1.54 4.74
N ALA A 110 5.59 1.94 3.89
CA ALA A 110 5.15 3.33 3.78
C ALA A 110 3.68 3.50 4.17
N SER A 111 3.33 4.70 4.65
CA SER A 111 1.95 5.11 4.93
C SER A 111 1.24 4.13 5.88
N ALA A 112 0.09 3.56 5.47
CA ALA A 112 -0.67 2.61 6.28
C ALA A 112 0.12 1.34 6.68
N CYS A 113 1.16 0.94 5.92
CA CYS A 113 2.06 -0.15 6.28
C CYS A 113 2.77 0.10 7.63
N ALA A 114 3.08 1.36 7.95
CA ALA A 114 3.74 1.70 9.21
C ALA A 114 2.94 1.24 10.44
N LEU A 115 1.60 1.22 10.36
CA LEU A 115 0.76 0.72 11.45
C LEU A 115 0.99 -0.77 11.70
N VAL A 116 1.18 -1.53 10.62
CA VAL A 116 1.46 -2.98 10.70
C VAL A 116 2.85 -3.22 11.30
N PHE A 117 3.87 -2.46 10.86
CA PHE A 117 5.23 -2.54 11.42
C PHE A 117 5.24 -2.23 12.91
N LEU A 118 4.60 -1.13 13.33
CA LEU A 118 4.55 -0.70 14.72
C LEU A 118 3.78 -1.67 15.63
N ALA A 119 2.94 -2.52 15.06
CA ALA A 119 2.20 -3.55 15.79
C ALA A 119 3.08 -4.75 16.20
N GLY A 120 4.23 -4.94 15.60
CA GLY A 120 5.13 -6.05 15.94
C GLY A 120 5.45 -6.10 17.42
N THR A 121 5.48 -7.30 18.00
CA THR A 121 5.90 -7.51 19.39
C THR A 121 7.39 -7.20 19.52
N GLN A 122 8.19 -7.78 18.66
CA GLN A 122 9.55 -7.34 18.38
C GLN A 122 9.57 -6.70 16.97
N ARG A 123 10.38 -5.68 16.82
CA ARG A 123 10.51 -4.91 15.57
C ARG A 123 11.98 -4.78 15.22
N PHE A 124 12.28 -5.03 13.95
CA PHE A 124 13.60 -4.77 13.41
C PHE A 124 13.50 -4.16 12.02
N SER A 125 14.32 -3.18 11.73
CA SER A 125 14.34 -2.56 10.41
C SER A 125 15.74 -2.16 9.98
N GLU A 126 16.09 -2.58 8.78
CA GLU A 126 17.24 -2.14 7.99
C GLU A 126 16.78 -1.37 6.74
N GLY A 127 15.49 -1.34 6.49
CA GLY A 127 14.85 -0.69 5.35
C GLY A 127 14.24 0.66 5.69
N ASN A 128 13.34 1.13 4.84
CA ASN A 128 12.73 2.44 4.96
C ASN A 128 11.35 2.36 5.63
N LEU A 129 11.17 3.09 6.71
CA LEU A 129 9.86 3.39 7.27
C LEU A 129 9.47 4.81 6.86
N ILE A 130 8.31 4.96 6.23
CA ILE A 130 7.84 6.25 5.69
C ILE A 130 6.42 6.51 6.16
N VAL A 131 6.17 7.70 6.67
CA VAL A 131 4.84 8.10 7.15
C VAL A 131 4.41 9.44 6.58
N HIS A 132 3.14 9.74 6.66
CA HIS A 132 2.53 11.04 6.37
C HIS A 132 1.19 11.15 7.09
N GLN A 133 0.65 12.36 7.21
CA GLN A 133 -0.67 12.57 7.80
C GLN A 133 -1.79 11.97 6.95
N TYR A 134 -2.90 11.64 7.60
CA TYR A 134 -4.11 11.22 6.90
C TYR A 134 -4.76 12.42 6.21
N LEU A 135 -4.99 12.26 4.90
CA LEU A 135 -5.71 13.23 4.12
C LEU A 135 -7.12 12.68 3.82
N PRO A 136 -8.15 13.54 3.85
CA PRO A 136 -9.46 13.12 3.37
C PRO A 136 -9.35 12.71 1.90
N PRO A 137 -10.20 11.79 1.42
CA PRO A 137 -10.28 11.47 0.00
C PRO A 137 -10.46 12.75 -0.81
N ALA A 138 -9.80 12.83 -1.98
CA ALA A 138 -9.98 13.96 -2.88
C ALA A 138 -11.47 14.15 -3.18
N GLU A 139 -11.96 15.37 -3.00
CA GLU A 139 -13.37 15.69 -3.12
C GLU A 139 -13.88 15.39 -4.53
N GLN A 140 -14.75 14.41 -4.67
CA GLN A 140 -15.59 14.22 -5.85
C GLN A 140 -16.97 14.80 -5.52
N GLY A 141 -17.18 16.07 -5.87
CA GLY A 141 -18.46 16.74 -5.70
C GLY A 141 -18.44 17.95 -4.76
N ASN A 142 -19.35 18.90 -5.03
CA ASN A 142 -19.43 20.18 -4.34
C ASN A 142 -20.33 20.15 -3.07
N GLU A 143 -20.66 19.01 -2.52
CA GLU A 143 -21.61 18.95 -1.41
C GLU A 143 -20.87 19.08 -0.06
N LYS A 144 -21.22 20.15 0.69
CA LYS A 144 -20.76 20.40 2.05
C LYS A 144 -20.98 19.19 2.98
N ILE A 145 -22.11 18.49 2.82
CA ILE A 145 -22.47 17.30 3.61
C ILE A 145 -21.46 16.17 3.41
N ALA A 146 -21.02 15.94 2.15
CA ALA A 146 -20.01 14.90 1.85
C ALA A 146 -18.66 15.24 2.49
N ARG A 147 -18.26 16.51 2.48
CA ARG A 147 -17.04 16.98 3.16
C ARG A 147 -17.09 16.79 4.68
N ASP A 148 -18.18 17.20 5.30
CA ASP A 148 -18.33 17.08 6.76
C ASP A 148 -18.31 15.60 7.19
N ALA A 149 -18.95 14.72 6.43
CA ALA A 149 -18.91 13.28 6.66
C ALA A 149 -17.49 12.69 6.47
N ALA A 150 -16.74 13.14 5.45
CA ALA A 150 -15.36 12.72 5.21
C ALA A 150 -14.45 13.16 6.37
N TRP A 151 -14.58 14.39 6.86
CA TRP A 151 -13.81 14.87 8.02
C TRP A 151 -14.13 14.11 9.30
N ILE A 152 -15.40 13.81 9.57
CA ILE A 152 -15.80 12.98 10.72
C ILE A 152 -15.15 11.60 10.63
N SER A 153 -15.13 11.00 9.44
CA SER A 153 -14.50 9.70 9.21
C SER A 153 -13.01 9.74 9.45
N VAL A 154 -12.31 10.78 8.96
CA VAL A 154 -10.86 10.98 9.19
C VAL A 154 -10.56 11.14 10.68
N GLN A 155 -11.33 11.95 11.41
CA GLN A 155 -11.12 12.13 12.85
C GLN A 155 -11.32 10.84 13.63
N LYS A 156 -12.29 9.99 13.24
CA LYS A 156 -12.49 8.68 13.85
C LYS A 156 -11.29 7.76 13.60
N ILE A 157 -10.77 7.72 12.36
CA ILE A 157 -9.58 6.95 11.99
C ILE A 157 -8.35 7.43 12.79
N ILE A 158 -8.15 8.75 12.92
CA ILE A 158 -7.07 9.32 13.72
C ILE A 158 -7.19 8.88 15.19
N GLY A 159 -8.35 9.01 15.78
CA GLY A 159 -8.60 8.59 17.18
C GLY A 159 -8.32 7.11 17.40
N GLU A 160 -8.77 6.25 16.48
CA GLU A 160 -8.51 4.81 16.53
C GLU A 160 -7.02 4.50 16.36
N THR A 161 -6.34 5.18 15.43
CA THR A 161 -4.90 5.05 15.22
C THR A 161 -4.11 5.43 16.46
N ILE A 162 -4.41 6.58 17.07
CA ILE A 162 -3.74 7.05 18.30
C ILE A 162 -3.93 6.03 19.42
N THR A 163 -5.15 5.55 19.61
CA THR A 163 -5.47 4.56 20.64
C THR A 163 -4.67 3.27 20.42
N LEU A 164 -4.62 2.80 19.18
CA LEU A 164 -3.92 1.57 18.83
C LEU A 164 -2.41 1.70 19.01
N LEU A 165 -1.79 2.76 18.49
CA LEU A 165 -0.36 3.02 18.61
C LEU A 165 0.07 3.19 20.07
N ASN A 166 -0.73 3.86 20.89
CA ASN A 166 -0.48 3.96 22.35
C ASN A 166 -0.50 2.57 23.00
N SER A 167 -1.42 1.69 22.62
CA SER A 167 -1.48 0.32 23.13
C SER A 167 -0.26 -0.54 22.75
N PHE A 168 0.46 -0.14 21.69
CA PHE A 168 1.70 -0.77 21.24
C PHE A 168 2.96 -0.23 21.95
N GLY A 169 2.81 0.80 22.78
CA GLY A 169 3.94 1.48 23.41
C GLY A 169 4.77 2.28 22.40
N THR A 170 4.13 2.81 21.35
CA THR A 170 4.81 3.57 20.31
C THR A 170 5.38 4.87 20.88
N PRO A 171 6.66 5.21 20.63
CA PRO A 171 7.28 6.43 21.10
C PRO A 171 6.56 7.70 20.62
N ARG A 172 6.55 8.75 21.43
CA ARG A 172 5.84 9.99 21.15
C ARG A 172 6.22 10.64 19.83
N PHE A 173 7.49 10.64 19.48
CA PHE A 173 7.97 11.27 18.24
C PHE A 173 7.31 10.68 16.98
N VAL A 174 6.90 9.39 17.01
CA VAL A 174 6.22 8.74 15.88
C VAL A 174 4.88 9.41 15.58
N PHE A 175 4.11 9.76 16.62
CA PHE A 175 2.85 10.48 16.45
C PHE A 175 3.09 11.86 15.83
N GLU A 176 4.15 12.55 16.26
CA GLU A 176 4.52 13.84 15.70
C GLU A 176 4.84 13.71 14.20
N ARG A 177 5.59 12.66 13.79
CA ARG A 177 5.90 12.40 12.37
C ARG A 177 4.67 12.06 11.55
N ILE A 178 3.78 11.21 12.08
CA ILE A 178 2.55 10.80 11.37
C ILE A 178 1.59 11.98 11.19
N PHE A 179 1.37 12.78 12.24
CA PHE A 179 0.29 13.78 12.22
C PHE A 179 0.72 15.21 11.88
N SER A 180 2.03 15.51 11.91
CA SER A 180 2.53 16.86 11.62
C SER A 180 3.10 17.01 10.22
N SER A 181 3.35 15.92 9.49
CA SER A 181 3.97 15.98 8.18
C SER A 181 2.93 15.85 7.06
N PRO A 182 2.63 16.92 6.29
CA PRO A 182 1.75 16.84 5.13
C PRO A 182 2.39 16.06 3.97
N ASN A 183 3.71 15.98 3.96
CA ASN A 183 4.50 15.27 2.97
C ASN A 183 4.97 13.92 3.53
N LEU A 184 5.49 13.07 2.64
CA LEU A 184 6.15 11.84 3.05
C LEU A 184 7.36 12.15 3.93
N TYR A 185 7.42 11.54 5.10
CA TYR A 185 8.53 11.60 6.04
C TYR A 185 9.18 10.24 6.17
N ALA A 186 10.43 10.12 5.75
CA ALA A 186 11.23 8.92 5.98
C ALA A 186 11.94 9.03 7.33
N PHE A 187 11.79 8.03 8.19
CA PHE A 187 12.47 8.00 9.49
C PHE A 187 13.98 7.91 9.28
N THR A 188 14.70 8.67 10.09
CA THR A 188 16.19 8.66 10.11
C THR A 188 16.70 7.37 10.75
N VAL A 189 17.97 7.04 10.51
CA VAL A 189 18.62 5.87 11.14
C VAL A 189 18.54 5.94 12.66
N ALA A 190 18.69 7.14 13.27
CA ALA A 190 18.59 7.32 14.70
C ALA A 190 17.16 7.04 15.21
N GLU A 191 16.14 7.55 14.54
CA GLU A 191 14.73 7.28 14.88
C GLU A 191 14.39 5.81 14.71
N MET A 192 14.92 5.15 13.66
CA MET A 192 14.73 3.71 13.46
C MET A 192 15.39 2.89 14.57
N ALA A 193 16.57 3.29 15.05
CA ALA A 193 17.23 2.63 16.20
C ALA A 193 16.38 2.70 17.47
N GLU A 194 15.62 3.79 17.69
CA GLU A 194 14.67 3.91 18.79
C GLU A 194 13.40 3.05 18.59
N LEU A 195 13.04 2.77 17.35
CA LEU A 195 11.87 1.94 17.00
C LEU A 195 12.17 0.45 17.01
N ASN A 196 13.41 0.07 16.72
CA ASN A 196 13.85 -1.31 16.81
C ASN A 196 13.81 -1.76 18.28
N THR A 197 13.21 -2.92 18.53
CA THR A 197 13.14 -3.51 19.87
C THR A 197 14.18 -4.60 20.08
N VAL A 198 14.84 -4.99 19.00
CA VAL A 198 15.94 -5.97 18.94
C VAL A 198 17.07 -5.41 18.07
N SER A 199 18.28 -5.88 18.26
CA SER A 199 19.47 -5.43 17.55
C SER A 199 19.78 -6.25 16.29
N SER A 200 19.20 -7.43 16.18
CA SER A 200 19.36 -8.33 15.04
C SER A 200 18.14 -9.23 14.84
N LEU A 201 18.08 -9.90 13.68
CA LEU A 201 17.04 -10.90 13.39
C LEU A 201 17.18 -12.17 14.26
N ASP A 202 18.40 -12.49 14.71
CA ASP A 202 18.66 -13.68 15.52
C ASP A 202 17.98 -13.61 16.91
N GLU A 203 17.55 -12.40 17.31
CA GLU A 203 16.84 -12.17 18.55
C GLU A 203 15.31 -12.29 18.41
N MET A 204 14.80 -12.48 17.19
CA MET A 204 13.38 -12.57 16.89
C MET A 204 12.89 -14.02 16.79
#